data_a713af9fb322354b76e0d3e703855345
#
_entry.id   a713af9fb322354b76e0d3e703855345
#
_cell.length_a   1.000
_cell.length_b   1.000
_cell.length_c   1.000
_cell.angle_alpha   90.00
_cell.angle_beta   90.00
_cell.angle_gamma   90.00
#
_symmetry.space_group_name_H-M   'P 1'
#
loop_
_entity.id
_entity.type
_entity.pdbx_description
1 polymer ?
#
loop_
_entity_poly.entity_id
_entity_poly.type
_entity_poly.pdbx_seq_one_letter_code
_entity_poly.pdbx_strand_id
1 'polypeptide(L)'
;MCRVTLEQIFQHHITQKYVNRSGMVHAIAVAYHAFHHTSVDAATKAGFLHDIGHHTWYRNGEWDYELYKKNDIHAIKGAERAHKLLIRLGEHPKQAKEISVAILLHTDSFLLEQALERTPLQNIIKWVDEADEEPGGAHHYRTISYEKALQAIKRLDEMVDRELQTQQSTSSAPISTNEKAEKIC
;
A
#
# COMPACT_ATOMS: atom_id res chain seq x y z
N MET A 1 6.02 -17.68 -10.66
CA MET A 1 5.33 -16.49 -11.19
C MET A 1 6.08 -15.30 -10.62
N CYS A 2 6.54 -14.37 -11.44
CA CYS A 2 7.26 -13.20 -10.93
C CYS A 2 6.30 -12.26 -10.22
N ARG A 3 6.75 -11.62 -9.16
CA ARG A 3 6.04 -10.59 -8.42
C ARG A 3 5.70 -9.41 -9.34
N VAL A 4 4.50 -8.87 -9.23
CA VAL A 4 4.19 -7.55 -9.79
C VAL A 4 4.98 -6.50 -9.01
N THR A 5 5.78 -5.68 -9.68
CA THR A 5 6.63 -4.68 -9.03
C THR A 5 5.89 -3.35 -8.85
N LEU A 6 6.36 -2.53 -7.90
CA LEU A 6 5.88 -1.15 -7.77
C LEU A 6 6.20 -0.31 -9.02
N GLU A 7 7.32 -0.60 -9.70
CA GLU A 7 7.66 0.06 -10.96
C GLU A 7 6.61 -0.21 -12.04
N GLN A 8 6.16 -1.46 -12.20
CA GLN A 8 5.09 -1.80 -13.14
C GLN A 8 3.77 -1.08 -12.79
N ILE A 9 3.45 -1.03 -11.50
CA ILE A 9 2.27 -0.30 -11.00
C ILE A 9 2.42 1.19 -11.26
N PHE A 10 3.56 1.79 -10.93
CA PHE A 10 3.85 3.21 -11.10
C PHE A 10 3.75 3.64 -12.57
N GLN A 11 4.34 2.88 -13.50
CA GLN A 11 4.35 3.21 -14.93
C GLN A 11 2.99 3.05 -15.60
N HIS A 12 2.05 2.36 -14.98
CA HIS A 12 0.72 2.16 -15.57
C HIS A 12 -0.05 3.49 -15.65
N HIS A 13 -0.69 3.77 -16.78
CA HIS A 13 -1.38 5.03 -17.06
C HIS A 13 -2.48 5.37 -16.01
N ILE A 14 -3.14 4.36 -15.46
CA ILE A 14 -4.13 4.56 -14.38
C ILE A 14 -3.47 5.12 -13.13
N THR A 15 -2.32 4.56 -12.73
CA THR A 15 -1.54 5.05 -11.59
C THR A 15 -1.08 6.48 -11.83
N GLN A 16 -0.48 6.75 -12.97
CA GLN A 16 -0.02 8.11 -13.33
C GLN A 16 -1.16 9.11 -13.33
N LYS A 17 -2.33 8.72 -13.77
CA LYS A 17 -3.50 9.59 -13.78
C LYS A 17 -4.05 9.89 -12.38
N TYR A 18 -4.16 8.88 -11.53
CA TYR A 18 -4.92 9.00 -10.27
C TYR A 18 -4.04 9.23 -9.05
N VAL A 19 -2.87 8.59 -8.95
CA VAL A 19 -1.94 8.83 -7.84
C VAL A 19 -1.32 10.22 -7.92
N ASN A 20 -0.99 10.72 -9.12
CA ASN A 20 -0.54 12.11 -9.28
C ASN A 20 -1.56 13.14 -8.81
N ARG A 21 -2.85 12.82 -8.87
CA ARG A 21 -3.92 13.71 -8.42
C ARG A 21 -4.10 13.69 -6.90
N SER A 22 -3.92 12.52 -6.28
CA SER A 22 -4.03 12.35 -4.84
C SER A 22 -2.75 12.70 -4.09
N GLY A 23 -1.62 12.79 -4.75
CA GLY A 23 -0.34 13.15 -4.16
C GLY A 23 0.71 12.03 -4.26
N MET A 24 1.59 12.11 -5.27
CA MET A 24 2.64 11.11 -5.50
C MET A 24 3.62 11.01 -4.34
N VAL A 25 4.01 12.12 -3.72
CA VAL A 25 4.94 12.14 -2.59
C VAL A 25 4.33 11.45 -1.38
N HIS A 26 3.07 11.74 -1.09
CA HIS A 26 2.32 11.08 -0.02
C HIS A 26 2.21 9.56 -0.27
N ALA A 27 1.80 9.14 -1.45
CA ALA A 27 1.71 7.72 -1.81
C ALA A 27 3.05 6.97 -1.63
N ILE A 28 4.17 7.58 -2.03
CA ILE A 28 5.51 7.01 -1.84
C ILE A 28 5.89 6.95 -0.35
N ALA A 29 5.58 7.99 0.43
CA ALA A 29 5.87 8.03 1.86
C ALA A 29 5.08 6.94 2.61
N VAL A 30 3.78 6.82 2.35
CA VAL A 30 2.94 5.78 2.95
C VAL A 30 3.44 4.38 2.57
N ALA A 31 3.80 4.15 1.30
CA ALA A 31 4.42 2.90 0.87
C ALA A 31 5.73 2.58 1.60
N TYR A 32 6.59 3.58 1.79
CA TYR A 32 7.85 3.43 2.50
C TYR A 32 7.65 3.06 3.98
N HIS A 33 6.73 3.71 4.66
CA HIS A 33 6.42 3.39 6.05
C HIS A 33 5.71 2.04 6.21
N ALA A 34 4.84 1.68 5.26
CA ALA A 34 4.18 0.37 5.25
C ALA A 34 5.15 -0.80 4.97
N PHE A 35 6.32 -0.55 4.37
CA PHE A 35 7.37 -1.56 4.11
C PHE A 35 7.78 -2.34 5.36
N HIS A 36 7.73 -1.74 6.54
CA HIS A 36 8.12 -2.39 7.79
C HIS A 36 7.11 -3.44 8.31
N HIS A 37 6.07 -3.73 7.55
CA HIS A 37 5.12 -4.80 7.88
C HIS A 37 5.65 -6.19 7.46
N THR A 38 5.23 -7.25 8.15
CA THR A 38 5.63 -8.64 7.84
C THR A 38 5.23 -9.09 6.43
N SER A 39 4.07 -8.66 5.94
CA SER A 39 3.63 -8.86 4.55
C SER A 39 4.14 -7.73 3.67
N VAL A 40 5.47 -7.60 3.56
CA VAL A 40 6.16 -6.45 2.99
C VAL A 40 5.65 -6.04 1.60
N ASP A 41 5.51 -7.00 0.68
CA ASP A 41 5.08 -6.71 -0.69
C ASP A 41 3.62 -6.20 -0.75
N ALA A 42 2.70 -6.87 -0.04
CA ALA A 42 1.30 -6.45 0.00
C ALA A 42 1.13 -5.09 0.69
N ALA A 43 1.85 -4.86 1.80
CA ALA A 43 1.77 -3.62 2.56
C ALA A 43 2.31 -2.43 1.75
N THR A 44 3.46 -2.58 1.08
CA THR A 44 4.06 -1.54 0.26
C THR A 44 3.16 -1.17 -0.93
N LYS A 45 2.57 -2.16 -1.60
CA LYS A 45 1.60 -1.93 -2.69
C LYS A 45 0.31 -1.27 -2.20
N ALA A 46 -0.23 -1.73 -1.07
CA ALA A 46 -1.42 -1.13 -0.48
C ALA A 46 -1.16 0.32 -0.09
N GLY A 47 -0.04 0.62 0.55
CA GLY A 47 0.36 1.97 0.90
C GLY A 47 0.52 2.88 -0.32
N PHE A 48 1.13 2.38 -1.40
CA PHE A 48 1.27 3.16 -2.63
C PHE A 48 -0.05 3.46 -3.34
N LEU A 49 -1.03 2.57 -3.22
CA LEU A 49 -2.30 2.64 -3.94
C LEU A 49 -3.49 3.11 -3.08
N HIS A 50 -3.30 3.37 -1.77
CA HIS A 50 -4.42 3.61 -0.85
C HIS A 50 -5.36 4.73 -1.34
N ASP A 51 -4.79 5.78 -1.89
CA ASP A 51 -5.50 6.97 -2.37
C ASP A 51 -5.82 7.00 -3.87
N ILE A 52 -5.59 5.90 -4.60
CA ILE A 52 -5.85 5.83 -6.05
C ILE A 52 -7.33 6.06 -6.41
N GLY A 53 -8.18 6.05 -5.42
CA GLY A 53 -9.62 6.30 -5.54
C GLY A 53 -10.02 7.76 -5.51
N HIS A 54 -9.15 8.67 -5.13
CA HIS A 54 -9.47 10.07 -5.09
C HIS A 54 -9.99 10.58 -6.42
N HIS A 55 -11.18 11.19 -6.37
CA HIS A 55 -11.74 11.95 -7.45
C HIS A 55 -11.25 13.39 -7.37
N THR A 56 -11.20 14.05 -8.53
CA THR A 56 -11.00 15.47 -8.56
C THR A 56 -12.24 16.20 -8.03
N TRP A 57 -12.23 16.48 -6.75
CA TRP A 57 -13.16 17.41 -6.12
C TRP A 57 -12.68 18.86 -6.34
N TYR A 58 -12.11 19.12 -7.54
CA TYR A 58 -11.67 20.44 -7.94
C TYR A 58 -12.80 21.12 -8.71
N ARG A 59 -13.16 22.31 -8.26
CA ARG A 59 -14.02 23.22 -8.99
C ARG A 59 -13.20 24.44 -9.38
N ASN A 60 -13.12 24.75 -10.67
CA ASN A 60 -12.35 25.86 -11.19
C ASN A 60 -10.85 25.87 -10.78
N GLY A 61 -10.25 24.70 -10.63
CA GLY A 61 -8.87 24.58 -10.20
C GLY A 61 -8.63 24.60 -8.69
N GLU A 62 -9.67 24.77 -7.89
CA GLU A 62 -9.63 24.76 -6.44
C GLU A 62 -10.30 23.51 -5.84
N TRP A 63 -9.80 23.08 -4.69
CA TRP A 63 -10.35 21.95 -3.96
C TRP A 63 -11.72 22.29 -3.38
N ASP A 64 -12.77 21.58 -3.79
CA ASP A 64 -14.12 21.71 -3.22
C ASP A 64 -14.26 20.80 -2.00
N TYR A 65 -13.88 21.31 -0.84
CA TYR A 65 -13.92 20.59 0.43
C TYR A 65 -15.32 20.15 0.84
N GLU A 66 -16.33 20.96 0.58
CA GLU A 66 -17.71 20.62 0.94
C GLU A 66 -18.28 19.50 0.08
N LEU A 67 -17.92 19.47 -1.20
CA LEU A 67 -18.30 18.39 -2.10
C LEU A 67 -17.58 17.08 -1.73
N TYR A 68 -16.28 17.17 -1.40
CA TYR A 68 -15.49 16.06 -0.90
C TYR A 68 -16.11 15.45 0.36
N LYS A 69 -16.36 16.24 1.38
CA LYS A 69 -16.90 15.82 2.67
C LYS A 69 -18.25 15.10 2.58
N LYS A 70 -19.10 15.51 1.64
CA LYS A 70 -20.42 14.88 1.41
C LYS A 70 -20.35 13.56 0.66
N ASN A 71 -19.32 13.34 -0.13
CA ASN A 71 -19.25 12.24 -1.11
C ASN A 71 -17.93 11.49 -1.05
N ASP A 72 -17.29 11.46 0.11
CA ASP A 72 -16.03 10.76 0.24
C ASP A 72 -16.23 9.24 0.12
N ILE A 73 -15.90 8.75 -1.06
CA ILE A 73 -15.91 7.33 -1.42
C ILE A 73 -14.55 6.88 -1.97
N HIS A 74 -13.48 7.65 -1.67
CA HIS A 74 -12.17 7.38 -2.26
C HIS A 74 -11.65 5.98 -1.91
N ALA A 75 -11.87 5.50 -0.70
CA ALA A 75 -11.46 4.17 -0.27
C ALA A 75 -12.18 3.06 -1.05
N ILE A 76 -13.49 3.20 -1.27
CA ILE A 76 -14.29 2.24 -2.05
C ILE A 76 -13.80 2.20 -3.51
N LYS A 77 -13.66 3.36 -4.14
CA LYS A 77 -13.18 3.46 -5.52
C LYS A 77 -11.70 3.08 -5.64
N GLY A 78 -10.91 3.36 -4.61
CA GLY A 78 -9.51 2.96 -4.52
C GLY A 78 -9.36 1.45 -4.52
N ALA A 79 -10.10 0.78 -3.68
CA ALA A 79 -10.11 -0.69 -3.59
C ALA A 79 -10.49 -1.34 -4.93
N GLU A 80 -11.57 -0.87 -5.56
CA GLU A 80 -12.01 -1.38 -6.87
C GLU A 80 -10.94 -1.15 -7.95
N ARG A 81 -10.38 0.05 -8.01
CA ARG A 81 -9.42 0.46 -9.02
C ARG A 81 -8.09 -0.28 -8.85
N ALA A 82 -7.60 -0.38 -7.63
CA ALA A 82 -6.38 -1.12 -7.30
C ALA A 82 -6.53 -2.61 -7.61
N HIS A 83 -7.64 -3.23 -7.24
CA HIS A 83 -7.89 -4.63 -7.55
C HIS A 83 -7.84 -4.91 -9.05
N LYS A 84 -8.58 -4.14 -9.84
CA LYS A 84 -8.59 -4.27 -11.31
C LYS A 84 -7.20 -4.06 -11.93
N LEU A 85 -6.44 -3.08 -11.44
CA LEU A 85 -5.09 -2.79 -11.89
C LEU A 85 -4.15 -3.96 -11.60
N LEU A 86 -4.14 -4.45 -10.36
CA LEU A 86 -3.27 -5.54 -9.93
C LEU A 86 -3.55 -6.84 -10.70
N ILE A 87 -4.82 -7.20 -10.88
CA ILE A 87 -5.18 -8.38 -11.70
C ILE A 87 -4.71 -8.23 -13.15
N ARG A 88 -4.85 -7.05 -13.76
CA ARG A 88 -4.37 -6.80 -15.13
C ARG A 88 -2.85 -6.90 -15.25
N LEU A 89 -2.12 -6.54 -14.22
CA LEU A 89 -0.66 -6.67 -14.18
C LEU A 89 -0.18 -8.08 -13.88
N GLY A 90 -1.09 -9.00 -13.54
CA GLY A 90 -0.77 -10.40 -13.25
C GLY A 90 -0.51 -10.71 -11.78
N GLU A 91 -0.97 -9.85 -10.86
CA GLU A 91 -0.89 -10.13 -9.43
C GLU A 91 -1.72 -11.35 -9.07
N HIS A 92 -1.23 -12.13 -8.08
CA HIS A 92 -1.98 -13.27 -7.60
C HIS A 92 -3.33 -12.82 -7.01
N PRO A 93 -4.47 -13.44 -7.40
CA PRO A 93 -5.80 -12.96 -7.02
C PRO A 93 -6.02 -12.82 -5.50
N LYS A 94 -5.45 -13.72 -4.69
CA LYS A 94 -5.53 -13.63 -3.24
C LYS A 94 -4.83 -12.37 -2.72
N GLN A 95 -3.63 -12.07 -3.20
CA GLN A 95 -2.87 -10.89 -2.79
C GLN A 95 -3.53 -9.61 -3.30
N ALA A 96 -4.01 -9.59 -4.55
CA ALA A 96 -4.76 -8.46 -5.09
C ALA A 96 -6.01 -8.15 -4.23
N LYS A 97 -6.72 -9.18 -3.75
CA LYS A 97 -7.84 -9.02 -2.82
C LYS A 97 -7.40 -8.47 -1.46
N GLU A 98 -6.35 -9.01 -0.87
CA GLU A 98 -5.82 -8.55 0.43
C GLU A 98 -5.41 -7.07 0.37
N ILE A 99 -4.70 -6.66 -0.69
CA ILE A 99 -4.31 -5.28 -0.94
C ILE A 99 -5.55 -4.40 -1.08
N SER A 100 -6.53 -4.82 -1.88
CA SER A 100 -7.74 -4.04 -2.14
C SER A 100 -8.59 -3.87 -0.88
N VAL A 101 -8.69 -4.88 -0.02
CA VAL A 101 -9.39 -4.76 1.27
C VAL A 101 -8.63 -3.86 2.24
N ALA A 102 -7.29 -3.89 2.25
CA ALA A 102 -6.50 -2.96 3.05
C ALA A 102 -6.73 -1.50 2.60
N ILE A 103 -6.82 -1.27 1.30
CA ILE A 103 -7.18 0.05 0.73
C ILE A 103 -8.61 0.45 1.13
N LEU A 104 -9.57 -0.47 1.05
CA LEU A 104 -10.95 -0.19 1.45
C LEU A 104 -11.05 0.27 2.91
N LEU A 105 -10.25 -0.32 3.78
CA LEU A 105 -10.35 -0.15 5.23
C LEU A 105 -9.28 0.79 5.82
N HIS A 106 -8.54 1.56 4.99
CA HIS A 106 -7.54 2.50 5.50
C HIS A 106 -8.17 3.73 6.16
N THR A 107 -9.43 4.02 5.89
CA THR A 107 -10.18 5.12 6.51
C THR A 107 -11.52 4.66 7.06
N ASP A 108 -12.06 5.40 8.02
CA ASP A 108 -13.40 5.20 8.59
C ASP A 108 -14.47 6.13 7.96
N SER A 109 -14.08 6.96 7.00
CA SER A 109 -14.93 8.06 6.48
C SER A 109 -16.27 7.62 5.88
N PHE A 110 -16.40 6.36 5.44
CA PHE A 110 -17.62 5.79 4.88
C PHE A 110 -18.28 4.75 5.79
N LEU A 111 -17.71 4.47 6.97
CA LEU A 111 -18.26 3.53 7.93
C LEU A 111 -19.22 4.23 8.89
N LEU A 112 -20.34 3.57 9.17
CA LEU A 112 -21.18 3.95 10.30
C LEU A 112 -20.40 3.71 11.60
N GLU A 113 -20.79 4.38 12.70
CA GLU A 113 -20.13 4.36 14.02
C GLU A 113 -20.06 2.96 14.65
N GLN A 114 -19.47 1.99 13.96
CA GLN A 114 -19.23 0.64 14.45
C GLN A 114 -17.72 0.39 14.54
N ALA A 115 -17.30 -0.16 15.67
CA ALA A 115 -15.93 -0.62 15.83
C ALA A 115 -15.64 -1.72 14.80
N LEU A 116 -14.67 -1.48 13.93
CA LEU A 116 -14.23 -2.44 12.93
C LEU A 116 -12.93 -3.10 13.40
N GLU A 117 -12.95 -4.44 13.52
CA GLU A 117 -11.72 -5.20 13.70
C GLU A 117 -10.96 -5.29 12.38
N ARG A 118 -9.78 -4.69 12.36
CA ARG A 118 -8.88 -4.70 11.20
C ARG A 118 -7.77 -5.73 11.38
N THR A 119 -7.37 -6.37 10.29
CA THR A 119 -6.15 -7.18 10.26
C THR A 119 -4.90 -6.31 10.46
N PRO A 120 -3.73 -6.89 10.82
CA PRO A 120 -2.50 -6.12 10.92
C PRO A 120 -2.15 -5.33 9.65
N LEU A 121 -2.37 -5.93 8.46
CA LEU A 121 -2.15 -5.25 7.19
C LEU A 121 -3.07 -4.02 7.00
N GLN A 122 -4.33 -4.14 7.36
CA GLN A 122 -5.31 -3.05 7.26
C GLN A 122 -4.97 -1.92 8.25
N ASN A 123 -4.57 -2.28 9.47
CA ASN A 123 -4.18 -1.32 10.49
C ASN A 123 -2.93 -0.54 10.11
N ILE A 124 -1.90 -1.20 9.55
CA ILE A 124 -0.67 -0.49 9.20
C ILE A 124 -0.92 0.59 8.14
N ILE A 125 -1.76 0.29 7.12
CA ILE A 125 -2.07 1.29 6.08
C ILE A 125 -2.77 2.50 6.69
N LYS A 126 -3.79 2.28 7.54
CA LYS A 126 -4.48 3.36 8.25
C LYS A 126 -3.51 4.21 9.08
N TRP A 127 -2.66 3.58 9.88
CA TRP A 127 -1.77 4.31 10.78
C TRP A 127 -0.68 5.10 10.07
N VAL A 128 -0.09 4.55 9.00
CA VAL A 128 0.95 5.26 8.25
C VAL A 128 0.38 6.39 7.39
N ASP A 129 -0.85 6.25 6.92
CA ASP A 129 -1.58 7.31 6.23
C ASP A 129 -1.87 8.47 7.20
N GLU A 130 -2.50 8.19 8.35
CA GLU A 130 -2.76 9.18 9.39
C GLU A 130 -1.47 9.86 9.88
N ALA A 131 -0.38 9.10 10.06
CA ALA A 131 0.90 9.66 10.49
C ALA A 131 1.55 10.59 9.45
N ASP A 132 1.34 10.34 8.15
CA ASP A 132 1.85 11.22 7.10
C ASP A 132 1.04 12.52 6.96
N GLU A 133 -0.20 12.53 7.41
CA GLU A 133 -1.04 13.72 7.51
C GLU A 133 -0.68 14.65 8.69
N GLU A 134 0.08 14.16 9.68
CA GLU A 134 0.55 14.93 10.82
C GLU A 134 1.61 15.98 10.42
N PRO A 135 1.82 17.04 11.25
CA PRO A 135 2.85 18.04 10.99
C PRO A 135 4.24 17.41 10.78
N GLY A 136 4.85 17.68 9.63
CA GLY A 136 6.14 17.09 9.22
C GLY A 136 6.03 15.94 8.24
N GLY A 137 4.85 15.41 7.99
CA GLY A 137 4.61 14.41 6.95
C GLY A 137 4.81 14.93 5.54
N ALA A 138 4.73 14.03 4.56
CA ALA A 138 4.92 14.37 3.14
C ALA A 138 3.73 15.14 2.55
N HIS A 139 2.54 14.82 2.96
CA HIS A 139 1.27 15.42 2.56
C HIS A 139 0.98 15.43 1.05
N HIS A 140 -0.27 15.61 0.69
CA HIS A 140 -0.75 15.58 -0.70
C HIS A 140 -0.26 16.74 -1.58
N TYR A 141 0.08 17.88 -1.00
CA TYR A 141 0.44 19.10 -1.73
C TYR A 141 1.92 19.16 -2.16
N ARG A 142 2.76 18.23 -1.71
CA ARG A 142 4.16 18.17 -2.15
C ARG A 142 4.26 17.57 -3.55
N THR A 143 5.08 18.18 -4.39
CA THR A 143 5.30 17.74 -5.76
C THR A 143 6.66 17.06 -5.92
N ILE A 144 6.74 16.14 -6.87
CA ILE A 144 7.96 15.43 -7.23
C ILE A 144 8.01 15.25 -8.76
N SER A 145 9.19 15.29 -9.35
CA SER A 145 9.31 14.97 -10.78
C SER A 145 9.12 13.47 -11.02
N TYR A 146 8.72 13.12 -12.23
CA TYR A 146 8.55 11.72 -12.64
C TYR A 146 9.81 10.90 -12.39
N GLU A 147 10.99 11.42 -12.77
CA GLU A 147 12.28 10.75 -12.64
C GLU A 147 12.64 10.48 -11.19
N LYS A 148 12.42 11.46 -10.30
CA LYS A 148 12.66 11.29 -8.86
C LYS A 148 11.68 10.30 -8.24
N ALA A 149 10.41 10.35 -8.63
CA ALA A 149 9.41 9.38 -8.19
C ALA A 149 9.78 7.97 -8.64
N LEU A 150 10.14 7.79 -9.90
CA LEU A 150 10.58 6.50 -10.45
C LEU A 150 11.80 5.95 -9.70
N GLN A 151 12.78 6.79 -9.39
CA GLN A 151 13.94 6.38 -8.59
C GLN A 151 13.55 5.92 -7.18
N ALA A 152 12.62 6.61 -6.52
CA ALA A 152 12.12 6.21 -5.21
C ALA A 152 11.36 4.87 -5.27
N ILE A 153 10.53 4.68 -6.27
CA ILE A 153 9.81 3.43 -6.53
C ILE A 153 10.75 2.25 -6.77
N LYS A 154 11.80 2.44 -7.60
CA LYS A 154 12.81 1.39 -7.84
C LYS A 154 13.55 1.00 -6.56
N ARG A 155 13.91 1.97 -5.72
CA ARG A 155 14.53 1.68 -4.41
C ARG A 155 13.59 0.88 -3.50
N LEU A 156 12.31 1.20 -3.48
CA LEU A 156 11.32 0.43 -2.73
C LEU A 156 11.21 -1.01 -3.25
N ASP A 157 11.18 -1.22 -4.56
CA ASP A 157 11.19 -2.57 -5.16
C ASP A 157 12.43 -3.36 -4.75
N GLU A 158 13.62 -2.75 -4.79
CA GLU A 158 14.87 -3.37 -4.35
C GLU A 158 14.84 -3.74 -2.84
N MET A 159 14.23 -2.90 -2.02
CA MET A 159 14.06 -3.18 -0.59
C MET A 159 13.12 -4.36 -0.37
N VAL A 160 11.98 -4.38 -1.06
CA VAL A 160 11.01 -5.48 -1.01
C VAL A 160 11.64 -6.80 -1.46
N ASP A 161 12.38 -6.80 -2.56
CA ASP A 161 13.02 -8.01 -3.07
C ASP A 161 14.07 -8.57 -2.09
N ARG A 162 14.87 -7.71 -1.47
CA ARG A 162 15.84 -8.12 -0.44
C ARG A 162 15.16 -8.72 0.79
N GLU A 163 14.08 -8.09 1.25
CA GLU A 163 13.34 -8.58 2.42
C GLU A 163 12.68 -9.94 2.15
N LEU A 164 12.07 -10.10 0.97
CA LEU A 164 11.48 -11.39 0.56
C LEU A 164 12.53 -12.50 0.47
N GLN A 165 13.74 -12.21 -0.02
CA GLN A 165 14.85 -13.17 -0.04
C GLN A 165 15.29 -13.57 1.37
N THR A 166 15.37 -12.61 2.29
CA THR A 166 15.72 -12.86 3.69
C THR A 166 14.67 -13.76 4.36
N GLN A 167 13.39 -13.48 4.17
CA GLN A 167 12.28 -14.27 4.72
C GLN A 167 12.29 -15.71 4.19
N GLN A 168 12.61 -15.93 2.92
CA GLN A 168 12.74 -17.26 2.33
C GLN A 168 13.94 -18.04 2.91
N SER A 169 15.06 -17.36 3.13
CA SER A 169 16.27 -17.97 3.68
C SER A 169 16.09 -18.41 5.13
N THR A 170 15.35 -17.63 5.93
CA THR A 170 15.06 -17.97 7.34
C THR A 170 14.04 -19.10 7.49
N SER A 171 13.09 -19.21 6.56
CA SER A 171 12.07 -20.28 6.59
C SER A 171 12.61 -21.65 6.13
N SER A 172 13.75 -21.68 5.43
CA SER A 172 14.38 -22.91 4.92
C SER A 172 15.50 -23.46 5.82
N ALA A 173 15.76 -22.87 6.99
CA ALA A 173 16.72 -23.41 7.94
C ALA A 173 16.20 -24.75 8.53
N PRO A 174 16.97 -25.86 8.49
CA PRO A 174 16.53 -27.14 9.02
C PRO A 174 16.34 -27.03 10.54
N ILE A 175 15.20 -27.50 11.02
CA ILE A 175 14.95 -27.71 12.45
C ILE A 175 15.95 -28.77 12.91
N SER A 176 16.96 -28.35 13.66
CA SER A 176 17.90 -29.27 14.32
C SER A 176 17.13 -30.03 15.40
N THR A 177 16.65 -31.21 15.06
CA THR A 177 16.14 -32.18 16.04
C THR A 177 17.29 -32.74 16.83
N ASN A 178 17.61 -32.13 17.95
CA ASN A 178 18.46 -32.71 18.99
C ASN A 178 17.61 -33.78 19.74
N GLU A 179 17.45 -34.95 19.14
CA GLU A 179 17.10 -36.16 19.89
C GLU A 179 18.33 -36.58 20.69
N LYS A 180 18.44 -36.12 21.91
CA LYS A 180 19.26 -36.83 22.90
C LYS A 180 18.53 -38.10 23.27
N ALA A 181 18.99 -39.21 22.68
CA ALA A 181 18.65 -40.53 23.20
C ALA A 181 19.29 -40.69 24.57
N GLU A 182 18.51 -40.57 25.63
CA GLU A 182 18.87 -41.09 26.95
C GLU A 182 18.78 -42.63 26.89
N LYS A 183 19.96 -43.25 26.87
CA LYS A 183 20.09 -44.67 27.23
C LYS A 183 19.89 -44.78 28.73
N ILE A 184 18.80 -45.40 29.15
CA ILE A 184 18.61 -45.89 30.51
C ILE A 184 18.99 -47.39 30.47
N CYS A 185 19.99 -47.75 31.29
CA CYS A 185 20.33 -49.14 31.66
C CYS A 185 19.27 -49.74 32.54
#